data_8896be6cb7adeb5868abe2b9f8e9f8bb
#
_entry.id   8896be6cb7adeb5868abe2b9f8e9f8bb
#
_cell.length_a   1.000
_cell.length_b   1.000
_cell.length_c   1.000
_cell.angle_alpha   90.00
_cell.angle_beta   90.00
_cell.angle_gamma   90.00
#
_symmetry.space_group_name_H-M   'P 1'
#
loop_
_entity.id
_entity.type
_entity.pdbx_description
1 polymer ?
#
loop_
_entity_poly.entity_id
_entity_poly.type
_entity_poly.pdbx_seq_one_letter_code
_entity_poly.pdbx_strand_id
1 'polypeptide(L)'
;MVYNIKMKKAFICFITGPAGSGKSSVSKALANKFERSAYIEVDNLRAMIKGGYVKPWPYNEEVELQASLIVKNACDMANNFTEKGFNVFIEGTAGRKMLEQYSSFFKDKNFKAFLLLPSVDSLLKRFDDRGVNEELRKRTVDLHKQFSEKKDELNCQIINSSNQTLEETVDEIYKSIVSL
;
A
#
# COMPACT_ATOMS: atom_id res chain seq x y z
N MET A 1 2.83 10.93 20.15
CA MET A 1 1.63 11.73 20.54
C MET A 1 0.45 11.12 19.79
N VAL A 2 -0.53 10.52 20.47
CA VAL A 2 -1.74 9.97 19.82
C VAL A 2 -2.66 11.17 19.57
N TYR A 3 -2.92 11.47 18.28
CA TYR A 3 -3.85 12.53 17.92
C TYR A 3 -5.28 12.00 18.10
N ASN A 4 -5.96 12.51 19.12
CA ASN A 4 -7.35 12.14 19.44
C ASN A 4 -8.32 12.89 18.50
N ILE A 5 -8.19 12.66 17.17
CA ILE A 5 -9.10 13.22 16.17
C ILE A 5 -10.24 12.24 15.98
N LYS A 6 -11.40 12.61 16.52
CA LYS A 6 -12.65 11.88 16.30
C LYS A 6 -13.12 12.16 14.86
N MET A 7 -12.62 11.37 13.90
CA MET A 7 -13.12 11.41 12.53
C MET A 7 -14.62 11.08 12.54
N LYS A 8 -15.42 11.88 11.87
CA LYS A 8 -16.89 11.69 11.78
C LYS A 8 -17.26 10.36 11.10
N LYS A 9 -16.39 9.82 10.25
CA LYS A 9 -16.59 8.56 9.52
C LYS A 9 -15.24 7.87 9.34
N ALA A 10 -15.18 6.55 9.56
CA ALA A 10 -13.99 5.75 9.31
C ALA A 10 -13.57 5.83 7.83
N PHE A 11 -12.27 5.75 7.57
CA PHE A 11 -11.70 5.80 6.23
C PHE A 11 -10.83 4.56 5.95
N ILE A 12 -10.52 4.37 4.67
CA ILE A 12 -9.62 3.34 4.18
C ILE A 12 -8.49 4.02 3.40
N CYS A 13 -7.26 3.75 3.79
CA CYS A 13 -6.05 4.24 3.14
C CYS A 13 -5.28 3.07 2.55
N PHE A 14 -5.04 3.08 1.24
CA PHE A 14 -4.21 2.10 0.57
C PHE A 14 -2.84 2.70 0.22
N ILE A 15 -1.76 2.04 0.61
CA ILE A 15 -0.39 2.49 0.33
C ILE A 15 0.29 1.47 -0.56
N THR A 16 0.65 1.90 -1.78
CA THR A 16 1.34 1.09 -2.78
C THR A 16 2.70 1.68 -3.14
N GLY A 17 3.46 0.94 -3.93
CA GLY A 17 4.78 1.33 -4.45
C GLY A 17 5.70 0.12 -4.62
N PRO A 18 6.89 0.30 -5.22
CA PRO A 18 7.87 -0.76 -5.39
C PRO A 18 8.40 -1.29 -4.05
N ALA A 19 9.08 -2.44 -4.08
CA ALA A 19 9.77 -2.93 -2.90
C ALA A 19 10.80 -1.88 -2.40
N GLY A 20 11.04 -1.79 -1.10
CA GLY A 20 11.96 -0.79 -0.54
C GLY A 20 11.43 0.66 -0.47
N SER A 21 10.24 0.96 -1.01
CA SER A 21 9.68 2.32 -0.96
C SER A 21 9.25 2.79 0.44
N GLY A 22 9.15 1.87 1.41
CA GLY A 22 8.80 2.21 2.80
C GLY A 22 7.33 1.97 3.15
N LYS A 23 6.53 1.34 2.27
CA LYS A 23 5.08 1.09 2.47
C LYS A 23 4.73 0.58 3.86
N SER A 24 5.35 -0.52 4.29
CA SER A 24 5.02 -1.17 5.56
C SER A 24 5.35 -0.29 6.76
N SER A 25 6.50 0.40 6.73
CA SER A 25 6.89 1.33 7.81
C SER A 25 5.94 2.51 7.90
N VAL A 26 5.60 3.11 6.75
CA VAL A 26 4.68 4.26 6.67
C VAL A 26 3.27 3.85 7.10
N SER A 27 2.75 2.73 6.61
CA SER A 27 1.40 2.26 6.94
C SER A 27 1.25 1.95 8.43
N LYS A 28 2.24 1.29 9.04
CA LYS A 28 2.25 1.01 10.49
C LYS A 28 2.33 2.29 11.31
N ALA A 29 3.21 3.21 10.93
CA ALA A 29 3.34 4.49 11.63
C ALA A 29 2.08 5.35 11.53
N LEU A 30 1.42 5.38 10.35
CA LEU A 30 0.12 6.03 10.16
C LEU A 30 -0.96 5.38 11.03
N ALA A 31 -1.08 4.06 11.01
CA ALA A 31 -2.07 3.35 11.83
C ALA A 31 -1.92 3.71 13.31
N ASN A 32 -0.70 3.81 13.82
CA ASN A 32 -0.42 4.18 15.21
C ASN A 32 -0.75 5.64 15.57
N LYS A 33 -1.03 6.52 14.60
CA LYS A 33 -1.47 7.90 14.87
C LYS A 33 -2.96 7.99 15.24
N PHE A 34 -3.75 6.94 15.03
CA PHE A 34 -5.19 6.93 15.25
C PHE A 34 -5.57 6.03 16.43
N GLU A 35 -6.52 6.49 17.25
CA GLU A 35 -7.01 5.76 18.43
C GLU A 35 -7.61 4.39 18.06
N ARG A 36 -8.33 4.33 16.92
CA ARG A 36 -8.94 3.10 16.40
C ARG A 36 -8.48 2.90 14.97
N SER A 37 -7.61 1.94 14.76
CA SER A 37 -7.07 1.62 13.44
C SER A 37 -6.81 0.12 13.30
N ALA A 38 -6.81 -0.33 12.04
CA ALA A 38 -6.39 -1.65 11.64
C ALA A 38 -5.35 -1.55 10.52
N TYR A 39 -4.38 -2.45 10.52
CA TYR A 39 -3.35 -2.56 9.49
C TYR A 39 -3.48 -3.90 8.78
N ILE A 40 -3.58 -3.87 7.45
CA ILE A 40 -3.70 -5.05 6.59
C ILE A 40 -2.51 -5.07 5.64
N GLU A 41 -1.64 -6.05 5.81
CA GLU A 41 -0.52 -6.34 4.92
C GLU A 41 -0.96 -7.38 3.89
N VAL A 42 -1.03 -7.00 2.62
CA VAL A 42 -1.52 -7.84 1.52
C VAL A 42 -0.67 -9.09 1.33
N ASP A 43 0.64 -8.99 1.56
CA ASP A 43 1.55 -10.13 1.46
C ASP A 43 1.28 -11.20 2.55
N ASN A 44 0.77 -10.81 3.73
CA ASN A 44 0.34 -11.78 4.74
C ASN A 44 -0.91 -12.55 4.30
N LEU A 45 -1.85 -11.90 3.61
CA LEU A 45 -3.00 -12.60 3.01
C LEU A 45 -2.55 -13.58 1.92
N ARG A 46 -1.59 -13.18 1.10
CA ARG A 46 -0.97 -14.05 0.09
C ARG A 46 -0.31 -15.26 0.73
N ALA A 47 0.38 -15.09 1.84
CA ALA A 47 1.06 -16.15 2.57
C ALA A 47 0.09 -17.18 3.22
N MET A 48 -1.21 -16.88 3.29
CA MET A 48 -2.25 -17.82 3.74
C MET A 48 -2.50 -18.94 2.74
N ILE A 49 -2.18 -18.75 1.46
CA ILE A 49 -2.30 -19.78 0.43
C ILE A 49 -1.19 -20.79 0.64
N LYS A 50 -1.51 -21.98 1.16
CA LYS A 50 -0.53 -23.04 1.47
C LYS A 50 -0.44 -24.08 0.35
N GLY A 51 -1.56 -24.48 -0.23
CA GLY A 51 -1.61 -25.35 -1.39
C GLY A 51 -1.91 -24.57 -2.65
N GLY A 52 -1.23 -24.83 -3.76
CA GLY A 52 -1.45 -24.17 -5.04
C GLY A 52 -0.90 -22.73 -5.13
N TYR A 53 -0.14 -22.27 -4.14
CA TYR A 53 0.48 -20.94 -4.20
C TYR A 53 1.34 -20.76 -5.44
N VAL A 54 1.17 -19.63 -6.13
CA VAL A 54 2.07 -19.20 -7.21
C VAL A 54 2.72 -17.87 -6.87
N LYS A 55 3.98 -17.72 -7.28
CA LYS A 55 4.67 -16.44 -7.16
C LYS A 55 3.95 -15.39 -8.00
N PRO A 56 3.87 -14.10 -7.57
CA PRO A 56 3.18 -13.03 -8.31
C PRO A 56 3.86 -12.66 -9.63
N TRP A 57 4.90 -13.37 -10.00
CA TRP A 57 5.70 -13.18 -11.20
C TRP A 57 6.36 -14.51 -11.65
N PRO A 58 6.40 -14.82 -12.96
CA PRO A 58 5.77 -14.10 -14.08
C PRO A 58 4.24 -14.17 -14.07
N TYR A 59 3.58 -13.20 -14.72
CA TYR A 59 2.12 -13.11 -14.78
C TYR A 59 1.53 -14.28 -15.58
N ASN A 60 0.47 -14.89 -15.05
CA ASN A 60 -0.36 -15.90 -15.69
C ASN A 60 -1.78 -15.87 -15.08
N GLU A 61 -2.69 -16.70 -15.58
CA GLU A 61 -4.08 -16.75 -15.13
C GLU A 61 -4.22 -17.09 -13.64
N GLU A 62 -3.42 -18.00 -13.11
CA GLU A 62 -3.43 -18.38 -11.70
C GLU A 62 -2.93 -17.24 -10.81
N VAL A 63 -1.92 -16.48 -11.25
CA VAL A 63 -1.47 -15.26 -10.58
C VAL A 63 -2.60 -14.23 -10.49
N GLU A 64 -3.37 -14.07 -11.58
CA GLU A 64 -4.50 -13.14 -11.61
C GLU A 64 -5.62 -13.59 -10.68
N LEU A 65 -5.98 -14.87 -10.70
CA LEU A 65 -6.99 -15.46 -9.81
C LEU A 65 -6.61 -15.22 -8.35
N GLN A 66 -5.39 -15.57 -7.96
CA GLN A 66 -4.91 -15.38 -6.57
C GLN A 66 -4.83 -13.91 -6.19
N ALA A 67 -4.39 -13.03 -7.10
CA ALA A 67 -4.38 -11.59 -6.87
C ALA A 67 -5.78 -11.04 -6.60
N SER A 68 -6.77 -11.41 -7.42
CA SER A 68 -8.17 -10.98 -7.26
C SER A 68 -8.79 -11.51 -5.95
N LEU A 69 -8.48 -12.76 -5.58
CA LEU A 69 -8.92 -13.34 -4.31
C LEU A 69 -8.36 -12.54 -3.12
N ILE A 70 -7.07 -12.19 -3.16
CA ILE A 70 -6.41 -11.44 -2.10
C ILE A 70 -6.96 -10.02 -1.99
N VAL A 71 -7.20 -9.34 -3.11
CA VAL A 71 -7.88 -8.03 -3.12
C VAL A 71 -9.24 -8.12 -2.45
N LYS A 72 -10.06 -9.12 -2.83
CA LYS A 72 -11.38 -9.32 -2.22
C LYS A 72 -11.29 -9.53 -0.73
N ASN A 73 -10.41 -10.41 -0.25
CA ASN A 73 -10.23 -10.68 1.17
C ASN A 73 -9.79 -9.42 1.93
N ALA A 74 -8.84 -8.64 1.38
CA ALA A 74 -8.41 -7.38 1.98
C ALA A 74 -9.57 -6.37 2.08
N CYS A 75 -10.41 -6.29 1.04
CA CYS A 75 -11.58 -5.41 1.02
C CYS A 75 -12.64 -5.83 2.04
N ASP A 76 -12.96 -7.13 2.14
CA ASP A 76 -13.93 -7.66 3.09
C ASP A 76 -13.45 -7.40 4.54
N MET A 77 -12.18 -7.64 4.83
CA MET A 77 -11.58 -7.32 6.13
C MET A 77 -11.67 -5.82 6.43
N ALA A 78 -11.33 -4.97 5.47
CA ALA A 78 -11.38 -3.52 5.64
C ALA A 78 -12.80 -3.03 5.89
N ASN A 79 -13.80 -3.59 5.20
CA ASN A 79 -15.21 -3.29 5.44
C ASN A 79 -15.63 -3.66 6.87
N ASN A 80 -15.29 -4.86 7.33
CA ASN A 80 -15.61 -5.32 8.67
C ASN A 80 -15.04 -4.39 9.75
N PHE A 81 -13.80 -3.90 9.58
CA PHE A 81 -13.17 -2.95 10.50
C PHE A 81 -13.85 -1.57 10.44
N THR A 82 -14.10 -1.03 9.24
CA THR A 82 -14.70 0.31 9.09
C THR A 82 -16.12 0.37 9.60
N GLU A 83 -16.91 -0.71 9.46
CA GLU A 83 -18.25 -0.82 10.06
C GLU A 83 -18.25 -0.74 11.58
N LYS A 84 -17.15 -1.10 12.22
CA LYS A 84 -16.94 -0.96 13.65
C LYS A 84 -16.21 0.34 14.03
N GLY A 85 -16.03 1.26 13.08
CA GLY A 85 -15.44 2.58 13.30
C GLY A 85 -13.90 2.58 13.42
N PHE A 86 -13.22 1.58 12.85
CA PHE A 86 -11.75 1.59 12.74
C PHE A 86 -11.32 2.21 11.41
N ASN A 87 -10.32 3.07 11.44
CA ASN A 87 -9.61 3.51 10.25
C ASN A 87 -8.74 2.36 9.75
N VAL A 88 -8.70 2.12 8.44
CA VAL A 88 -7.98 0.97 7.89
C VAL A 88 -6.84 1.40 6.99
N PHE A 89 -5.67 0.84 7.23
CA PHE A 89 -4.48 1.03 6.43
C PHE A 89 -4.14 -0.29 5.75
N ILE A 90 -4.28 -0.33 4.43
CA ILE A 90 -3.92 -1.49 3.60
C ILE A 90 -2.60 -1.16 2.92
N GLU A 91 -1.66 -2.08 2.90
CA GLU A 91 -0.41 -1.92 2.15
C GLU A 91 -0.11 -3.14 1.28
N GLY A 92 0.42 -2.86 0.10
CA GLY A 92 0.82 -3.89 -0.85
C GLY A 92 1.28 -3.29 -2.18
N THR A 93 2.00 -4.08 -2.95
CA THR A 93 2.35 -3.68 -4.33
C THR A 93 1.16 -3.94 -5.25
N ALA A 94 0.53 -2.89 -5.73
CA ALA A 94 -0.65 -2.95 -6.60
C ALA A 94 -0.45 -2.07 -7.84
N GLY A 95 -0.52 -2.67 -9.01
CA GLY A 95 -0.60 -1.95 -10.28
C GLY A 95 -2.02 -1.45 -10.57
N ARG A 96 -2.21 -0.81 -11.73
CA ARG A 96 -3.45 -0.16 -12.14
C ARG A 96 -4.69 -1.04 -11.94
N LYS A 97 -4.71 -2.26 -12.49
CA LYS A 97 -5.87 -3.18 -12.43
C LYS A 97 -6.29 -3.48 -10.98
N MET A 98 -5.33 -3.69 -10.08
CA MET A 98 -5.64 -3.94 -8.66
C MET A 98 -6.14 -2.67 -7.97
N LEU A 99 -5.57 -1.49 -8.25
CA LEU A 99 -6.06 -0.21 -7.71
C LEU A 99 -7.47 0.11 -8.18
N GLU A 100 -7.82 -0.19 -9.44
CA GLU A 100 -9.18 -0.08 -9.96
C GLU A 100 -10.15 -1.02 -9.22
N GLN A 101 -9.73 -2.26 -8.91
CA GLN A 101 -10.52 -3.18 -8.10
C GLN A 101 -10.77 -2.61 -6.69
N TYR A 102 -9.73 -2.16 -5.97
CA TYR A 102 -9.90 -1.52 -4.66
C TYR A 102 -10.83 -0.31 -4.73
N SER A 103 -10.64 0.57 -5.70
CA SER A 103 -11.48 1.76 -5.89
C SER A 103 -12.94 1.39 -6.16
N SER A 104 -13.20 0.34 -6.94
CA SER A 104 -14.54 -0.18 -7.21
C SER A 104 -15.21 -0.76 -5.95
N PHE A 105 -14.47 -1.53 -5.14
CA PHE A 105 -14.97 -2.07 -3.88
C PHE A 105 -15.32 -0.98 -2.85
N PHE A 106 -14.55 0.12 -2.84
CA PHE A 106 -14.69 1.20 -1.87
C PHE A 106 -15.35 2.46 -2.43
N LYS A 107 -16.06 2.36 -3.57
CA LYS A 107 -16.68 3.51 -4.26
C LYS A 107 -17.57 4.38 -3.36
N ASP A 108 -18.27 3.75 -2.39
CA ASP A 108 -19.20 4.41 -1.46
C ASP A 108 -18.56 4.66 -0.08
N LYS A 109 -17.25 4.48 0.03
CA LYS A 109 -16.47 4.66 1.26
C LYS A 109 -15.53 5.85 1.14
N ASN A 110 -15.06 6.34 2.27
CA ASN A 110 -13.96 7.30 2.32
C ASN A 110 -12.64 6.55 2.05
N PHE A 111 -12.26 6.43 0.77
CA PHE A 111 -11.09 5.68 0.31
C PHE A 111 -10.07 6.61 -0.34
N LYS A 112 -8.81 6.46 0.03
CA LYS A 112 -7.67 7.12 -0.62
C LYS A 112 -6.53 6.14 -0.87
N ALA A 113 -5.90 6.26 -2.03
CA ALA A 113 -4.69 5.52 -2.37
C ALA A 113 -3.49 6.46 -2.50
N PHE A 114 -2.33 6.00 -2.03
CA PHE A 114 -1.04 6.69 -2.11
C PHE A 114 -0.01 5.80 -2.75
N LEU A 115 0.75 6.35 -3.71
CA LEU A 115 1.89 5.70 -4.33
C LEU A 115 3.19 6.27 -3.74
N LEU A 116 3.90 5.48 -2.95
CA LEU A 116 5.25 5.83 -2.51
C LEU A 116 6.23 5.54 -3.66
N LEU A 117 6.75 6.60 -4.28
CA LEU A 117 7.63 6.51 -5.43
C LEU A 117 8.92 7.34 -5.20
N PRO A 118 9.82 6.90 -4.29
CA PRO A 118 11.13 7.52 -4.14
C PRO A 118 11.99 7.24 -5.39
N SER A 119 13.08 7.98 -5.57
CA SER A 119 14.03 7.74 -6.66
C SER A 119 14.63 6.33 -6.63
N VAL A 120 15.06 5.84 -7.79
CA VAL A 120 15.75 4.54 -7.89
C VAL A 120 16.97 4.47 -6.99
N ASP A 121 17.76 5.56 -6.94
CA ASP A 121 18.97 5.60 -6.09
C ASP A 121 18.63 5.45 -4.60
N SER A 122 17.54 6.10 -4.14
CA SER A 122 17.05 5.94 -2.77
C SER A 122 16.58 4.51 -2.48
N LEU A 123 15.93 3.85 -3.45
CA LEU A 123 15.51 2.45 -3.31
C LEU A 123 16.71 1.52 -3.22
N LEU A 124 17.69 1.69 -4.11
CA LEU A 124 18.90 0.86 -4.16
C LEU A 124 19.73 1.02 -2.89
N LYS A 125 19.92 2.25 -2.39
CA LYS A 125 20.59 2.50 -1.11
C LYS A 125 19.90 1.77 0.05
N ARG A 126 18.56 1.82 0.15
CA ARG A 126 17.80 1.09 1.18
C ARG A 126 17.94 -0.44 1.06
N PHE A 127 18.25 -0.96 -0.13
CA PHE A 127 18.52 -2.37 -0.35
C PHE A 127 19.92 -2.78 0.07
N ASP A 128 20.93 -1.93 -0.19
CA ASP A 128 22.30 -2.16 0.26
C ASP A 128 22.33 -2.29 1.79
N ASP A 129 21.63 -1.42 2.49
CA ASP A 129 21.47 -1.45 3.95
C ASP A 129 20.80 -2.75 4.47
N ARG A 130 20.05 -3.47 3.62
CA ARG A 130 19.30 -4.69 3.98
C ARG A 130 19.89 -5.98 3.44
N GLY A 131 20.97 -5.92 2.66
CA GLY A 131 21.58 -7.10 2.03
C GLY A 131 20.65 -7.82 1.04
N VAL A 132 19.85 -7.09 0.28
CA VAL A 132 18.87 -7.63 -0.68
C VAL A 132 19.58 -8.23 -1.90
N ASN A 133 19.10 -9.39 -2.38
CA ASN A 133 19.67 -10.07 -3.54
C ASN A 133 19.45 -9.30 -4.85
N GLU A 134 20.27 -9.60 -5.87
CA GLU A 134 20.31 -8.91 -7.16
C GLU A 134 19.00 -9.08 -7.95
N GLU A 135 18.34 -10.23 -7.86
CA GLU A 135 17.06 -10.47 -8.53
C GLU A 135 15.97 -9.51 -8.06
N LEU A 136 15.86 -9.32 -6.74
CA LEU A 136 14.89 -8.39 -6.16
C LEU A 136 15.24 -6.94 -6.48
N ARG A 137 16.53 -6.58 -6.52
CA ARG A 137 17.01 -5.25 -6.94
C ARG A 137 16.54 -4.93 -8.35
N LYS A 138 16.84 -5.81 -9.32
CA LYS A 138 16.44 -5.66 -10.73
C LYS A 138 14.93 -5.52 -10.86
N ARG A 139 14.18 -6.43 -10.24
CA ARG A 139 12.71 -6.39 -10.26
C ARG A 139 12.15 -5.07 -9.70
N THR A 140 12.77 -4.53 -8.65
CA THR A 140 12.32 -3.26 -8.06
C THR A 140 12.56 -2.08 -9.00
N VAL A 141 13.70 -2.05 -9.71
CA VAL A 141 13.98 -1.03 -10.73
C VAL A 141 12.94 -1.12 -11.86
N ASP A 142 12.64 -2.32 -12.35
CA ASP A 142 11.63 -2.55 -13.38
C ASP A 142 10.24 -2.09 -12.93
N LEU A 143 9.84 -2.41 -11.70
CA LEU A 143 8.58 -1.95 -11.12
C LEU A 143 8.55 -0.42 -10.94
N HIS A 144 9.64 0.18 -10.48
CA HIS A 144 9.75 1.63 -10.35
C HIS A 144 9.53 2.32 -11.69
N LYS A 145 10.16 1.80 -12.76
CA LYS A 145 9.97 2.29 -14.13
C LYS A 145 8.51 2.20 -14.55
N GLN A 146 7.87 1.04 -14.35
CA GLN A 146 6.45 0.85 -14.68
C GLN A 146 5.54 1.82 -13.92
N PHE A 147 5.79 2.04 -12.62
CA PHE A 147 5.05 3.03 -11.84
C PHE A 147 5.28 4.45 -12.34
N SER A 148 6.52 4.82 -12.65
CA SER A 148 6.88 6.16 -13.14
C SER A 148 6.23 6.48 -14.47
N GLU A 149 6.19 5.52 -15.40
CA GLU A 149 5.59 5.68 -16.72
C GLU A 149 4.07 5.80 -16.68
N LYS A 150 3.43 5.14 -15.71
CA LYS A 150 1.96 5.05 -15.61
C LYS A 150 1.36 5.81 -14.43
N LYS A 151 2.16 6.59 -13.71
CA LYS A 151 1.72 7.26 -12.48
C LYS A 151 0.48 8.12 -12.65
N ASP A 152 0.35 8.81 -13.78
CA ASP A 152 -0.77 9.71 -14.07
C ASP A 152 -2.07 8.94 -14.43
N GLU A 153 -1.94 7.64 -14.74
CA GLU A 153 -3.08 6.74 -14.97
C GLU A 153 -3.57 6.07 -13.67
N LEU A 154 -2.80 6.18 -12.59
CA LEU A 154 -3.16 5.60 -11.30
C LEU A 154 -4.00 6.60 -10.51
N ASN A 155 -5.20 6.21 -10.12
CA ASN A 155 -6.04 7.05 -9.25
C ASN A 155 -5.51 7.04 -7.80
N CYS A 156 -4.31 7.63 -7.61
CA CYS A 156 -3.66 7.73 -6.31
C CYS A 156 -2.82 9.01 -6.20
N GLN A 157 -2.64 9.49 -4.98
CA GLN A 157 -1.71 10.58 -4.70
C GLN A 157 -0.28 10.05 -4.67
N ILE A 158 0.63 10.70 -5.41
CA ILE A 158 2.03 10.31 -5.48
C ILE A 158 2.82 11.02 -4.38
N ILE A 159 3.60 10.24 -3.64
CA ILE A 159 4.49 10.73 -2.58
C ILE A 159 5.93 10.39 -2.96
N ASN A 160 6.74 11.40 -3.18
CA ASN A 160 8.18 11.25 -3.42
C ASN A 160 8.95 11.31 -2.10
N SER A 161 9.21 10.17 -1.52
CA SER A 161 9.93 10.06 -0.23
C SER A 161 11.46 9.92 -0.38
N SER A 162 12.06 10.38 -1.48
CA SER A 162 13.51 10.22 -1.74
C SER A 162 14.38 10.85 -0.66
N ASN A 163 14.02 12.06 -0.24
CA ASN A 163 14.77 12.89 0.72
C ASN A 163 13.99 13.11 2.02
N GLN A 164 12.95 12.30 2.25
CA GLN A 164 12.12 12.41 3.46
C GLN A 164 12.50 11.33 4.47
N THR A 165 12.44 11.70 5.72
CA THR A 165 12.40 10.76 6.83
C THR A 165 11.07 10.02 6.85
N LEU A 166 10.97 8.96 7.65
CA LEU A 166 9.71 8.26 7.87
C LEU A 166 8.64 9.21 8.42
N GLU A 167 9.00 10.07 9.36
CA GLU A 167 8.08 10.99 10.02
C GLU A 167 7.53 12.04 9.04
N GLU A 168 8.38 12.64 8.21
CA GLU A 168 7.96 13.60 7.18
C GLU A 168 7.01 12.98 6.16
N THR A 169 7.31 11.74 5.69
CA THR A 169 6.43 11.01 4.77
C THR A 169 5.07 10.70 5.42
N VAL A 170 5.09 10.28 6.67
CA VAL A 170 3.87 10.00 7.46
C VAL A 170 3.05 11.26 7.65
N ASP A 171 3.67 12.38 7.97
CA ASP A 171 2.97 13.65 8.21
C ASP A 171 2.37 14.22 6.92
N GLU A 172 3.02 14.06 5.77
CA GLU A 172 2.48 14.46 4.47
C GLU A 172 1.20 13.68 4.15
N ILE A 173 1.23 12.35 4.30
CA ILE A 173 0.07 11.48 4.05
C ILE A 173 -1.03 11.76 5.08
N TYR A 174 -0.67 11.92 6.35
CA TYR A 174 -1.60 12.23 7.43
C TYR A 174 -2.40 13.52 7.16
N LYS A 175 -1.72 14.60 6.76
CA LYS A 175 -2.37 15.85 6.36
C LYS A 175 -3.38 15.65 5.23
N SER A 176 -3.01 14.84 4.23
CA SER A 176 -3.92 14.52 3.12
C SER A 176 -5.15 13.72 3.55
N ILE A 177 -5.02 12.86 4.57
CA ILE A 177 -6.13 12.06 5.11
C ILE A 177 -7.08 12.93 5.94
N VAL A 178 -6.56 13.76 6.84
CA VAL A 178 -7.39 14.53 7.79
C VAL A 178 -8.03 15.76 7.17
N SER A 179 -7.62 16.17 5.97
CA SER A 179 -8.27 17.23 5.19
C SER A 179 -9.56 16.77 4.48
N LEU A 180 -10.01 15.54 4.72
CA LEU A 180 -11.27 14.93 4.25
C LEU A 180 -12.40 15.24 5.25
#